data_53316bfa1497f4ceab3c4cac9feabd95
#
_entry.id   53316bfa1497f4ceab3c4cac9feabd95
#
_cell.length_a   1.000
_cell.length_b   1.000
_cell.length_c   1.000
_cell.angle_alpha   90.00
_cell.angle_beta   90.00
_cell.angle_gamma   90.00
#
_symmetry.space_group_name_H-M   'P 1'
#
loop_
_entity.id
_entity.type
_entity.pdbx_description
1 polymer ?
#
loop_
_entity_poly.entity_id
_entity_poly.type
_entity_poly.pdbx_seq_one_letter_code
_entity_poly.pdbx_strand_id
1 'polypeptide(L)'
;MNPTIYTVAYPECDARDLQTIDTWRAANDSTGHALVRPHFTLVFACNAVDEATYLAHVAAVAARTAPIPFHCRYAMLGADAHSPRAHAYLVPDEGYAALSLLHDALYTGPLADAMRLDLPYTPHITVGTFETAPQARKWCAARNHAGVSVPGRVAAVWVGQVVDGQFEHRGQFGLMG
;
A
#
# COMPACT_ATOMS: atom_id res chain seq x y z
N MET A 1 11.91 -1.94 23.56
CA MET A 1 11.76 -2.36 22.16
C MET A 1 11.06 -1.26 21.40
N ASN A 2 11.53 -0.91 20.21
CA ASN A 2 10.85 0.06 19.35
C ASN A 2 9.50 -0.49 18.88
N PRO A 3 8.47 0.34 18.67
CA PRO A 3 7.20 -0.09 18.11
C PRO A 3 7.38 -0.56 16.66
N THR A 4 6.54 -1.48 16.20
CA THR A 4 6.50 -1.87 14.79
C THR A 4 5.62 -0.88 14.03
N ILE A 5 6.24 -0.12 13.13
CA ILE A 5 5.64 1.00 12.43
C ILE A 5 5.58 0.70 10.93
N TYR A 6 4.56 1.21 10.26
CA TYR A 6 4.34 1.14 8.81
C TYR A 6 4.18 2.56 8.24
N THR A 7 4.52 2.71 6.97
CA THR A 7 4.11 3.89 6.20
C THR A 7 3.22 3.44 5.05
N VAL A 8 2.02 4.03 4.98
CA VAL A 8 1.04 3.77 3.93
C VAL A 8 0.62 5.06 3.23
N ALA A 9 0.13 4.95 2.00
CA ALA A 9 -0.51 6.05 1.29
C ALA A 9 -1.95 5.67 0.96
N TYR A 10 -2.91 6.49 1.39
CA TYR A 10 -4.29 6.32 1.00
C TYR A 10 -4.55 6.99 -0.34
N PRO A 11 -5.13 6.26 -1.31
CA PRO A 11 -5.46 6.84 -2.60
C PRO A 11 -6.61 7.85 -2.48
N GLU A 12 -6.46 9.00 -3.11
CA GLU A 12 -7.55 9.93 -3.37
C GLU A 12 -8.11 9.60 -4.76
N CYS A 13 -9.26 8.95 -4.80
CA CYS A 13 -10.01 8.56 -5.99
C CYS A 13 -11.44 9.08 -5.90
N ASP A 14 -12.19 8.98 -7.00
CA ASP A 14 -13.61 9.22 -6.98
C ASP A 14 -14.34 8.31 -5.99
N ALA A 15 -15.41 8.81 -5.38
CA ALA A 15 -16.19 8.07 -4.36
C ALA A 15 -16.71 6.72 -4.89
N ARG A 16 -17.06 6.64 -6.18
CA ARG A 16 -17.50 5.40 -6.84
C ARG A 16 -16.39 4.36 -6.91
N ASP A 17 -15.16 4.78 -7.23
CA ASP A 17 -14.01 3.88 -7.34
C ASP A 17 -13.60 3.37 -5.96
N LEU A 18 -13.56 4.26 -4.95
CA LEU A 18 -13.31 3.87 -3.56
C LEU A 18 -14.36 2.87 -3.06
N GLN A 19 -15.66 3.12 -3.34
CA GLN A 19 -16.73 2.19 -2.98
C GLN A 19 -16.60 0.83 -3.68
N THR A 20 -16.15 0.83 -4.93
CA THR A 20 -15.90 -0.41 -5.69
C THR A 20 -14.77 -1.23 -5.05
N ILE A 21 -13.63 -0.57 -4.75
CA ILE A 21 -12.49 -1.21 -4.08
C ILE A 21 -12.92 -1.74 -2.70
N ASP A 22 -13.64 -0.95 -1.94
CA ASP A 22 -14.13 -1.32 -0.61
C ASP A 22 -15.03 -2.56 -0.67
N THR A 23 -15.97 -2.59 -1.62
CA THR A 23 -16.85 -3.74 -1.87
C THR A 23 -16.05 -5.01 -2.22
N TRP A 24 -15.02 -4.90 -3.07
CA TRP A 24 -14.15 -6.04 -3.40
C TRP A 24 -13.39 -6.54 -2.19
N ARG A 25 -12.85 -5.64 -1.37
CA ARG A 25 -12.12 -5.98 -0.14
C ARG A 25 -13.03 -6.63 0.90
N ALA A 26 -14.21 -6.07 1.15
CA ALA A 26 -15.18 -6.64 2.07
C ALA A 26 -15.56 -8.09 1.70
N ALA A 27 -15.69 -8.37 0.40
CA ALA A 27 -16.06 -9.70 -0.10
C ALA A 27 -14.90 -10.70 -0.15
N ASN A 28 -13.64 -10.25 -0.34
CA ASN A 28 -12.50 -11.13 -0.65
C ASN A 28 -11.29 -10.94 0.26
N ASP A 29 -11.31 -9.98 1.19
CA ASP A 29 -10.21 -9.68 2.11
C ASP A 29 -10.75 -9.12 3.43
N SER A 30 -11.64 -9.83 4.08
CA SER A 30 -12.36 -9.35 5.28
C SER A 30 -11.41 -8.94 6.42
N THR A 31 -10.30 -9.63 6.59
CA THR A 31 -9.29 -9.31 7.63
C THR A 31 -8.57 -8.00 7.30
N GLY A 32 -8.04 -7.85 6.11
CA GLY A 32 -7.38 -6.62 5.69
C GLY A 32 -8.35 -5.45 5.57
N HIS A 33 -9.59 -5.71 5.14
CA HIS A 33 -10.65 -4.71 5.10
C HIS A 33 -10.97 -4.13 6.48
N ALA A 34 -11.08 -4.99 7.51
CA ALA A 34 -11.33 -4.57 8.88
C ALA A 34 -10.14 -3.84 9.51
N LEU A 35 -8.91 -4.18 9.09
CA LEU A 35 -7.67 -3.65 9.66
C LEU A 35 -7.37 -2.21 9.21
N VAL A 36 -7.47 -1.94 7.90
CA VAL A 36 -7.01 -0.68 7.29
C VAL A 36 -7.75 -0.38 6.00
N ARG A 37 -7.97 0.89 5.70
CA ARG A 37 -8.57 1.36 4.43
C ARG A 37 -7.72 0.93 3.21
N PRO A 38 -8.28 0.97 1.97
CA PRO A 38 -7.49 0.77 0.75
C PRO A 38 -6.24 1.66 0.74
N HIS A 39 -5.06 1.08 0.49
CA HIS A 39 -3.79 1.80 0.59
C HIS A 39 -2.69 1.18 -0.27
N PHE A 40 -1.69 1.99 -0.57
CA PHE A 40 -0.36 1.52 -0.97
C PHE A 40 0.52 1.39 0.27
N THR A 41 1.15 0.25 0.50
CA THR A 41 2.18 0.11 1.54
C THR A 41 3.49 0.65 0.99
N LEU A 42 4.08 1.64 1.66
CA LEU A 42 5.34 2.26 1.25
C LEU A 42 6.52 1.81 2.12
N VAL A 43 6.31 1.63 3.43
CA VAL A 43 7.27 0.99 4.32
C VAL A 43 6.56 -0.15 5.05
N PHE A 44 7.10 -1.35 4.88
CA PHE A 44 6.62 -2.54 5.59
C PHE A 44 6.95 -2.46 7.09
N ALA A 45 6.46 -3.43 7.86
CA ALA A 45 6.71 -3.55 9.30
C ALA A 45 8.18 -3.25 9.66
N CYS A 46 8.41 -2.13 10.32
CA CYS A 46 9.75 -1.64 10.68
C CYS A 46 9.80 -1.29 12.17
N ASN A 47 10.83 -1.77 12.85
CA ASN A 47 11.14 -1.44 14.25
C ASN A 47 12.62 -1.08 14.43
N ALA A 48 13.30 -0.69 13.36
CA ALA A 48 14.73 -0.39 13.33
C ALA A 48 15.10 0.84 14.17
N VAL A 49 14.18 1.82 14.27
CA VAL A 49 14.40 3.09 14.97
C VAL A 49 13.24 3.42 15.90
N ASP A 50 13.42 4.39 16.78
CA ASP A 50 12.34 4.93 17.61
C ASP A 50 11.32 5.72 16.76
N GLU A 51 10.13 5.92 17.31
CA GLU A 51 9.00 6.56 16.61
C GLU A 51 9.33 8.01 16.20
N ALA A 52 9.99 8.79 17.05
CA ALA A 52 10.30 10.18 16.74
C ALA A 52 11.26 10.30 15.56
N THR A 53 12.30 9.48 15.52
CA THR A 53 13.24 9.37 14.40
C THR A 53 12.52 8.94 13.12
N TYR A 54 11.63 7.96 13.20
CA TYR A 54 10.83 7.48 12.07
C TYR A 54 9.95 8.58 11.50
N LEU A 55 9.14 9.26 12.35
CA LEU A 55 8.25 10.35 11.94
C LEU A 55 9.00 11.52 11.30
N ALA A 56 10.12 11.94 11.91
CA ALA A 56 10.94 13.03 11.38
C ALA A 56 11.50 12.69 9.98
N HIS A 57 11.95 11.45 9.77
CA HIS A 57 12.44 10.99 8.47
C HIS A 57 11.34 10.99 7.42
N VAL A 58 10.17 10.41 7.72
CA VAL A 58 9.02 10.38 6.78
C VAL A 58 8.56 11.79 6.43
N ALA A 59 8.49 12.71 7.41
CA ALA A 59 8.16 14.11 7.18
C ALA A 59 9.15 14.78 6.21
N ALA A 60 10.45 14.55 6.38
CA ALA A 60 11.49 15.12 5.52
C ALA A 60 11.42 14.56 4.08
N VAL A 61 11.07 13.29 3.90
CA VAL A 61 10.86 12.69 2.57
C VAL A 61 9.60 13.26 1.93
N ALA A 62 8.48 13.33 2.65
CA ALA A 62 7.22 13.84 2.14
C ALA A 62 7.32 15.32 1.70
N ALA A 63 8.05 16.16 2.45
CA ALA A 63 8.22 17.57 2.14
C ALA A 63 8.92 17.87 0.78
N ARG A 64 9.68 16.89 0.25
CA ARG A 64 10.40 17.01 -1.03
C ARG A 64 9.83 16.12 -2.14
N THR A 65 8.70 15.47 -1.90
CA THR A 65 8.03 14.60 -2.87
C THR A 65 6.75 15.26 -3.35
N ALA A 66 6.61 15.41 -4.67
CA ALA A 66 5.37 15.92 -5.25
C ALA A 66 4.20 14.93 -5.08
N PRO A 67 2.94 15.40 -5.01
CA PRO A 67 1.79 14.52 -5.13
C PRO A 67 1.88 13.63 -6.38
N ILE A 68 1.56 12.34 -6.22
CA ILE A 68 1.77 11.34 -7.27
C ILE A 68 0.42 10.98 -7.90
N PRO A 69 0.15 11.40 -9.15
CA PRO A 69 -0.98 10.85 -9.90
C PRO A 69 -0.73 9.39 -10.22
N PHE A 70 -1.78 8.58 -10.22
CA PHE A 70 -1.70 7.18 -10.61
C PHE A 70 -2.95 6.73 -11.36
N HIS A 71 -2.83 5.63 -12.10
CA HIS A 71 -3.97 4.97 -12.70
C HIS A 71 -3.77 3.44 -12.65
N CYS A 72 -4.67 2.73 -11.97
CA CYS A 72 -4.70 1.27 -11.99
C CYS A 72 -5.64 0.80 -13.10
N ARG A 73 -5.09 0.10 -14.11
CA ARG A 73 -5.85 -0.41 -15.25
C ARG A 73 -5.90 -1.93 -15.32
N TYR A 74 -5.33 -2.62 -14.36
CA TYR A 74 -5.39 -4.08 -14.30
C TYR A 74 -5.31 -4.62 -12.87
N ALA A 75 -5.82 -5.83 -12.70
CA ALA A 75 -5.66 -6.62 -11.49
C ALA A 75 -4.57 -7.68 -11.71
N MET A 76 -3.63 -7.76 -10.78
CA MET A 76 -2.49 -8.66 -10.81
C MET A 76 -2.59 -9.71 -9.69
N LEU A 77 -2.16 -10.94 -10.01
CA LEU A 77 -1.95 -11.98 -9.01
C LEU A 77 -0.70 -11.65 -8.18
N GLY A 78 -0.85 -11.64 -6.86
CA GLY A 78 0.24 -11.47 -5.90
C GLY A 78 0.45 -12.71 -5.03
N ALA A 79 1.68 -12.91 -4.58
CA ALA A 79 2.01 -13.95 -3.62
C ALA A 79 1.91 -13.39 -2.19
N ASP A 80 1.45 -14.22 -1.25
CA ASP A 80 1.64 -13.96 0.17
C ASP A 80 3.04 -14.48 0.57
N ALA A 81 3.87 -13.61 1.15
CA ALA A 81 5.22 -13.96 1.57
C ALA A 81 5.27 -14.92 2.76
N HIS A 82 4.17 -15.10 3.47
CA HIS A 82 4.13 -15.81 4.75
C HIS A 82 3.21 -17.05 4.76
N SER A 83 2.43 -17.25 3.69
CA SER A 83 1.48 -18.35 3.59
C SER A 83 1.29 -18.84 2.14
N PRO A 84 0.67 -20.02 1.91
CA PRO A 84 0.33 -20.49 0.57
C PRO A 84 -0.83 -19.73 -0.09
N ARG A 85 -1.37 -18.70 0.57
CA ARG A 85 -2.47 -17.86 0.05
C ARG A 85 -1.98 -17.01 -1.12
N ALA A 86 -2.91 -16.48 -1.86
CA ALA A 86 -2.63 -15.60 -2.98
C ALA A 86 -3.47 -14.32 -2.87
N HIS A 87 -2.87 -13.22 -3.29
CA HIS A 87 -3.53 -11.92 -3.30
C HIS A 87 -3.96 -11.51 -4.71
N ALA A 88 -4.98 -10.68 -4.79
CA ALA A 88 -5.30 -9.87 -5.95
C ALA A 88 -4.96 -8.40 -5.64
N TYR A 89 -4.18 -7.80 -6.51
CA TYR A 89 -3.68 -6.44 -6.41
C TYR A 89 -4.24 -5.57 -7.53
N LEU A 90 -4.63 -4.34 -7.22
CA LEU A 90 -4.65 -3.28 -8.22
C LEU A 90 -3.25 -2.67 -8.30
N VAL A 91 -2.67 -2.70 -9.49
CA VAL A 91 -1.31 -2.18 -9.74
C VAL A 91 -1.42 -0.99 -10.68
N PRO A 92 -0.83 0.16 -10.35
CA PRO A 92 -0.81 1.30 -11.25
C PRO A 92 0.17 1.06 -12.40
N ASP A 93 -0.25 1.29 -13.63
CA ASP A 93 0.65 1.40 -14.78
C ASP A 93 1.14 2.85 -14.96
N GLU A 94 0.29 3.83 -14.70
CA GLU A 94 0.69 5.23 -14.52
C GLU A 94 0.95 5.50 -13.02
N GLY A 95 2.05 6.17 -12.71
CA GLY A 95 2.47 6.44 -11.33
C GLY A 95 3.31 5.32 -10.68
N TYR A 96 3.48 4.16 -11.33
CA TYR A 96 4.27 3.04 -10.82
C TYR A 96 5.70 3.48 -10.42
N ALA A 97 6.40 4.14 -11.34
CA ALA A 97 7.77 4.57 -11.09
C ALA A 97 7.85 5.60 -9.95
N ALA A 98 6.92 6.56 -9.89
CA ALA A 98 6.90 7.58 -8.85
C ALA A 98 6.62 7.00 -7.46
N LEU A 99 5.70 6.03 -7.35
CA LEU A 99 5.44 5.31 -6.11
C LEU A 99 6.64 4.45 -5.68
N SER A 100 7.31 3.80 -6.63
CA SER A 100 8.52 3.03 -6.35
C SER A 100 9.67 3.93 -5.87
N LEU A 101 9.88 5.08 -6.50
CA LEU A 101 10.88 6.06 -6.06
C LEU A 101 10.57 6.64 -4.68
N LEU A 102 9.29 6.84 -4.33
CA LEU A 102 8.90 7.25 -2.99
C LEU A 102 9.20 6.15 -1.96
N HIS A 103 8.90 4.88 -2.29
CA HIS A 103 9.28 3.73 -1.47
C HIS A 103 10.80 3.71 -1.22
N ASP A 104 11.61 3.81 -2.28
CA ASP A 104 13.07 3.80 -2.17
C ASP A 104 13.58 5.00 -1.36
N ALA A 105 13.01 6.20 -1.54
CA ALA A 105 13.37 7.39 -0.78
C ALA A 105 13.07 7.26 0.73
N LEU A 106 11.99 6.56 1.08
CA LEU A 106 11.65 6.26 2.47
C LEU A 106 12.64 5.28 3.10
N TYR A 107 13.21 4.35 2.35
CA TYR A 107 14.26 3.43 2.80
C TYR A 107 15.67 4.01 2.64
N THR A 108 15.83 5.30 2.98
CA THR A 108 17.14 5.96 3.08
C THR A 108 17.42 6.39 4.52
N GLY A 109 18.64 6.88 4.79
CA GLY A 109 19.02 7.40 6.11
C GLY A 109 18.75 6.39 7.24
N PRO A 110 17.94 6.76 8.24
CA PRO A 110 17.72 5.89 9.40
C PRO A 110 16.96 4.59 9.08
N LEU A 111 16.28 4.48 7.93
CA LEU A 111 15.54 3.29 7.51
C LEU A 111 16.27 2.46 6.44
N ALA A 112 17.49 2.84 6.04
CA ALA A 112 18.20 2.17 4.95
C ALA A 112 18.38 0.66 5.18
N ASP A 113 18.78 0.26 6.37
CA ASP A 113 19.03 -1.15 6.73
C ASP A 113 17.74 -1.96 6.92
N ALA A 114 16.58 -1.31 6.95
CA ALA A 114 15.28 -1.98 7.06
C ALA A 114 14.69 -2.39 5.71
N MET A 115 15.33 -2.03 4.60
CA MET A 115 14.83 -2.34 3.25
C MET A 115 14.82 -3.85 2.99
N ARG A 116 13.67 -4.35 2.53
CA ARG A 116 13.43 -5.77 2.25
C ARG A 116 13.77 -6.11 0.79
N LEU A 117 15.06 -6.32 0.49
CA LEU A 117 15.52 -6.70 -0.86
C LEU A 117 15.15 -8.13 -1.27
N ASP A 118 14.73 -8.95 -0.32
CA ASP A 118 14.17 -10.29 -0.54
C ASP A 118 12.74 -10.27 -1.13
N LEU A 119 12.05 -9.11 -1.04
CA LEU A 119 10.72 -8.89 -1.58
C LEU A 119 10.78 -7.80 -2.67
N PRO A 120 10.67 -8.16 -3.96
CA PRO A 120 10.57 -7.14 -5.01
C PRO A 120 9.38 -6.21 -4.75
N TYR A 121 9.66 -4.91 -4.66
CA TYR A 121 8.61 -3.95 -4.42
C TYR A 121 7.71 -3.79 -5.66
N THR A 122 6.42 -3.95 -5.45
CA THR A 122 5.38 -3.64 -6.43
C THR A 122 4.36 -2.72 -5.77
N PRO A 123 4.24 -1.45 -6.18
CA PRO A 123 3.18 -0.58 -5.67
C PRO A 123 1.81 -1.18 -5.98
N HIS A 124 0.98 -1.40 -4.97
CA HIS A 124 -0.33 -2.01 -5.18
C HIS A 124 -1.33 -1.66 -4.08
N ILE A 125 -2.61 -1.80 -4.41
CA ILE A 125 -3.72 -1.84 -3.46
C ILE A 125 -4.23 -3.27 -3.40
N THR A 126 -4.15 -3.93 -2.25
CA THR A 126 -4.73 -5.27 -2.07
C THR A 126 -6.25 -5.20 -2.11
N VAL A 127 -6.87 -5.99 -2.99
CA VAL A 127 -8.32 -6.03 -3.19
C VAL A 127 -8.94 -7.40 -2.94
N GLY A 128 -8.12 -8.39 -2.67
CA GLY A 128 -8.57 -9.74 -2.30
C GLY A 128 -7.43 -10.61 -1.82
N THR A 129 -7.76 -11.53 -0.90
CA THR A 129 -6.89 -12.58 -0.37
C THR A 129 -7.62 -13.91 -0.51
N PHE A 130 -7.02 -14.87 -1.19
CA PHE A 130 -7.64 -16.13 -1.59
C PHE A 130 -6.84 -17.31 -1.05
N GLU A 131 -7.51 -18.39 -0.72
CA GLU A 131 -6.86 -19.61 -0.20
C GLU A 131 -5.92 -20.27 -1.23
N THR A 132 -6.16 -20.05 -2.54
CA THR A 132 -5.36 -20.65 -3.60
C THR A 132 -5.09 -19.67 -4.76
N ALA A 133 -3.94 -19.82 -5.41
CA ALA A 133 -3.58 -19.05 -6.60
C ALA A 133 -4.57 -19.20 -7.77
N PRO A 134 -5.18 -20.37 -8.07
CA PRO A 134 -6.23 -20.48 -9.08
C PRO A 134 -7.46 -19.61 -8.79
N GLN A 135 -7.89 -19.50 -7.55
CA GLN A 135 -9.02 -18.62 -7.16
C GLN A 135 -8.69 -17.14 -7.41
N ALA A 136 -7.53 -16.68 -6.94
CA ALA A 136 -7.06 -15.31 -7.18
C ALA A 136 -6.90 -15.02 -8.68
N ARG A 137 -6.33 -15.95 -9.46
CA ARG A 137 -6.17 -15.82 -10.92
C ARG A 137 -7.52 -15.68 -11.62
N LYS A 138 -8.50 -16.51 -11.26
CA LYS A 138 -9.87 -16.42 -11.80
C LYS A 138 -10.49 -15.06 -11.53
N TRP A 139 -10.34 -14.56 -10.30
CA TRP A 139 -10.86 -13.26 -9.90
C TRP A 139 -10.20 -12.12 -10.70
N CYS A 140 -8.86 -12.09 -10.77
CA CYS A 140 -8.11 -11.09 -11.54
C CYS A 140 -8.51 -11.12 -13.04
N ALA A 141 -8.59 -12.30 -13.64
CA ALA A 141 -8.99 -12.45 -15.06
C ALA A 141 -10.40 -11.89 -15.32
N ALA A 142 -11.36 -12.15 -14.42
CA ALA A 142 -12.71 -11.62 -14.54
C ALA A 142 -12.75 -10.08 -14.43
N ARG A 143 -11.95 -9.48 -13.53
CA ARG A 143 -11.86 -8.02 -13.40
C ARG A 143 -11.19 -7.39 -14.63
N ASN A 144 -10.08 -7.97 -15.10
CA ASN A 144 -9.39 -7.48 -16.29
C ASN A 144 -10.26 -7.57 -17.55
N HIS A 145 -11.06 -8.63 -17.67
CA HIS A 145 -12.03 -8.77 -18.78
C HIS A 145 -13.14 -7.70 -18.71
N ALA A 146 -13.61 -7.37 -17.50
CA ALA A 146 -14.63 -6.33 -17.30
C ALA A 146 -14.09 -4.90 -17.48
N GLY A 147 -12.78 -4.73 -17.49
CA GLY A 147 -12.10 -3.44 -17.59
C GLY A 147 -11.94 -2.78 -16.21
N VAL A 148 -10.72 -2.80 -15.69
CA VAL A 148 -10.36 -2.03 -14.48
C VAL A 148 -9.90 -0.64 -14.90
N SER A 149 -10.41 0.40 -14.24
CA SER A 149 -9.98 1.77 -14.43
C SER A 149 -10.20 2.56 -13.14
N VAL A 150 -9.13 2.77 -12.39
CA VAL A 150 -9.14 3.51 -11.12
C VAL A 150 -8.07 4.59 -11.18
N PRO A 151 -8.41 5.79 -11.67
CA PRO A 151 -7.54 6.95 -11.59
C PRO A 151 -7.56 7.54 -10.18
N GLY A 152 -6.44 8.15 -9.79
CA GLY A 152 -6.34 8.82 -8.51
C GLY A 152 -5.01 9.52 -8.30
N ARG A 153 -4.78 9.94 -7.09
CA ARG A 153 -3.48 10.49 -6.67
C ARG A 153 -3.16 10.09 -5.23
N VAL A 154 -1.89 10.09 -4.92
CA VAL A 154 -1.35 10.05 -3.55
C VAL A 154 -0.91 11.46 -3.21
N ALA A 155 -1.58 12.11 -2.25
CA ALA A 155 -1.29 13.47 -1.81
C ALA A 155 -0.64 13.52 -0.41
N ALA A 156 -0.65 12.40 0.33
CA ALA A 156 -0.05 12.31 1.66
C ALA A 156 0.39 10.88 1.96
N VAL A 157 1.34 10.76 2.87
CA VAL A 157 1.73 9.50 3.51
C VAL A 157 1.30 9.50 4.97
N TRP A 158 0.97 8.32 5.46
CA TRP A 158 0.46 8.09 6.81
C TRP A 158 1.36 7.10 7.51
N VAL A 159 1.77 7.44 8.72
CA VAL A 159 2.54 6.56 9.59
C VAL A 159 1.62 5.99 10.64
N GLY A 160 1.73 4.71 10.93
CA GLY A 160 0.91 4.05 11.94
C GLY A 160 1.43 2.69 12.35
N GLN A 161 0.74 2.10 13.27
CA GLN A 161 1.00 0.74 13.77
C GLN A 161 -0.29 -0.05 13.90
N VAL A 162 -0.20 -1.36 13.93
CA VAL A 162 -1.32 -2.24 14.20
C VAL A 162 -1.41 -2.48 15.71
N VAL A 163 -2.53 -2.07 16.31
CA VAL A 163 -2.85 -2.26 17.72
C VAL A 163 -4.22 -2.90 17.81
N ASP A 164 -4.33 -4.00 18.49
CA ASP A 164 -5.60 -4.74 18.71
C ASP A 164 -6.41 -4.99 17.42
N GLY A 165 -5.71 -5.27 16.30
CA GLY A 165 -6.32 -5.55 15.01
C GLY A 165 -6.85 -4.32 14.28
N GLN A 166 -6.43 -3.12 14.65
CA GLN A 166 -6.74 -1.86 14.00
C GLN A 166 -5.46 -1.10 13.63
N PHE A 167 -5.49 -0.39 12.50
CA PHE A 167 -4.38 0.48 12.11
C PHE A 167 -4.54 1.85 12.76
N GLU A 168 -3.73 2.10 13.79
CA GLU A 168 -3.70 3.38 14.49
C GLU A 168 -2.72 4.34 13.83
N HIS A 169 -3.19 5.54 13.48
CA HIS A 169 -2.36 6.58 12.90
C HIS A 169 -1.49 7.26 13.98
N ARG A 170 -0.21 7.47 13.67
CA ARG A 170 0.78 8.20 14.48
C ARG A 170 1.17 9.53 13.84
N GLY A 171 1.04 9.66 12.52
CA GLY A 171 1.34 10.89 11.80
C GLY A 171 0.80 10.88 10.38
N GLN A 172 0.59 12.08 9.84
CA GLN A 172 0.22 12.34 8.45
C GLN A 172 1.12 13.44 7.89
N PHE A 173 1.67 13.22 6.71
CA PHE A 173 2.56 14.16 6.05
C PHE A 173 2.13 14.36 4.60
N GLY A 174 1.75 15.60 4.25
CA GLY A 174 1.41 15.96 2.87
C GLY A 174 2.64 15.89 1.95
N LEU A 175 2.44 15.47 0.72
CA LEU A 175 3.46 15.54 -0.32
C LEU A 175 3.45 16.97 -0.90
N MET A 176 4.62 17.68 -0.90
CA MET A 176 4.69 19.11 -1.16
C MET A 176 5.76 19.52 -2.19
N GLY A 177 6.54 18.56 -2.71
CA GLY A 177 7.64 18.81 -3.63
C GLY A 177 7.22 19.26 -5.02
#